data_32ae37ee8474e5b64711ad7dc501605e
#
_entry.id   32ae37ee8474e5b64711ad7dc501605e
#
_cell.length_a   1.000
_cell.length_b   1.000
_cell.length_c   1.000
_cell.angle_alpha   90.00
_cell.angle_beta   90.00
_cell.angle_gamma   90.00
#
_symmetry.space_group_name_H-M   'P 1'
#
loop_
_entity.id
_entity.type
_entity.pdbx_description
1 polymer ?
#
loop_
_entity_poly.entity_id
_entity_poly.type
_entity_poly.pdbx_seq_one_letter_code
_entity_poly.pdbx_strand_id
1 'polypeptide(L)'
;IHVGEISRESGYELAMKAYREHGLAEAMLLGSDEVAEGALEAFRELGVRVPKDVAVVIYQDLQTLESKWPTGTCLEMFPDYVWENALELLFGRISQRRSQPVTVLVPAHLKIGDTA
;
A
#
# COMPACT_ATOMS: atom_id res chain seq x y z
N ILE A 1 3.16 -10.90 -10.89
CA ILE A 1 2.84 -9.48 -10.69
C ILE A 1 1.68 -9.13 -11.61
N HIS A 2 0.62 -8.57 -11.05
CA HIS A 2 -0.52 -8.06 -11.79
C HIS A 2 -0.50 -6.54 -11.73
N VAL A 3 -0.76 -5.88 -12.85
CA VAL A 3 -0.73 -4.41 -12.97
C VAL A 3 -2.08 -3.93 -13.48
N GLY A 4 -2.64 -2.94 -12.83
CA GLY A 4 -3.90 -2.30 -13.19
C GLY A 4 -3.95 -0.86 -12.69
N GLU A 5 -5.09 -0.23 -12.84
CA GLU A 5 -5.34 1.10 -12.28
C GLU A 5 -5.43 1.03 -10.75
N ILE A 6 -5.10 2.15 -10.09
CA ILE A 6 -5.28 2.28 -8.64
C ILE A 6 -6.76 2.58 -8.40
N SER A 7 -7.55 1.53 -8.26
CA SER A 7 -8.97 1.61 -7.95
C SER A 7 -9.45 0.33 -7.27
N ARG A 8 -10.58 0.41 -6.58
CA ARG A 8 -11.22 -0.74 -5.94
C ARG A 8 -11.67 -1.77 -6.97
N GLU A 9 -12.25 -1.33 -8.08
CA GLU A 9 -12.70 -2.18 -9.18
C GLU A 9 -11.54 -2.98 -9.76
N SER A 10 -10.42 -2.30 -10.02
CA SER A 10 -9.19 -2.96 -10.53
C SER A 10 -8.64 -3.96 -9.51
N GLY A 11 -8.64 -3.63 -8.23
CA GLY A 11 -8.23 -4.55 -7.16
C GLY A 11 -9.07 -5.83 -7.13
N TYR A 12 -10.39 -5.69 -7.23
CA TYR A 12 -11.31 -6.82 -7.30
C TYR A 12 -11.07 -7.69 -8.53
N GLU A 13 -11.03 -7.08 -9.72
CA GLU A 13 -10.83 -7.80 -10.98
C GLU A 13 -9.49 -8.54 -11.02
N LEU A 14 -8.41 -7.89 -10.57
CA LEU A 14 -7.07 -8.48 -10.54
C LEU A 14 -6.98 -9.64 -9.54
N ALA A 15 -7.62 -9.54 -8.38
CA ALA A 15 -7.67 -10.62 -7.39
C ALA A 15 -8.45 -11.82 -7.94
N MET A 16 -9.61 -11.58 -8.55
CA MET A 16 -10.42 -12.61 -9.20
C MET A 16 -9.67 -13.29 -10.36
N LYS A 17 -8.97 -12.50 -11.17
CA LYS A 17 -8.15 -13.00 -12.27
C LYS A 17 -6.99 -13.84 -11.76
N ALA A 18 -6.22 -13.33 -10.79
CA ALA A 18 -5.09 -14.04 -10.20
C ALA A 18 -5.52 -15.39 -9.63
N TYR A 19 -6.63 -15.42 -8.90
CA TYR A 19 -7.18 -16.65 -8.34
C TYR A 19 -7.56 -17.69 -9.43
N ARG A 20 -8.21 -17.24 -10.51
CA ARG A 20 -8.61 -18.14 -11.61
C ARG A 20 -7.42 -18.69 -12.39
N GLU A 21 -6.39 -17.87 -12.63
CA GLU A 21 -5.25 -18.23 -13.47
C GLU A 21 -4.18 -19.02 -12.72
N HIS A 22 -3.97 -18.73 -11.44
CA HIS A 22 -2.85 -19.24 -10.65
C HIS A 22 -3.24 -19.93 -9.35
N GLY A 23 -4.51 -19.87 -8.97
CA GLY A 23 -4.97 -20.27 -7.65
C GLY A 23 -4.62 -19.24 -6.58
N LEU A 24 -4.67 -19.65 -5.32
CA LEU A 24 -4.41 -18.78 -4.18
C LEU A 24 -2.90 -18.74 -3.86
N ALA A 25 -2.33 -17.55 -3.80
CA ALA A 25 -0.99 -17.36 -3.29
C ALA A 25 -0.96 -17.46 -1.75
N GLU A 26 0.17 -17.85 -1.17
CA GLU A 26 0.35 -17.88 0.29
C GLU A 26 0.36 -16.47 0.91
N ALA A 27 0.88 -15.49 0.16
CA ALA A 27 0.92 -14.08 0.58
C ALA A 27 0.79 -13.13 -0.61
N MET A 28 0.24 -11.96 -0.37
CA MET A 28 0.09 -10.89 -1.35
C MET A 28 0.49 -9.54 -0.77
N LEU A 29 1.20 -8.75 -1.58
CA LEU A 29 1.42 -7.33 -1.33
C LEU A 29 0.52 -6.52 -2.26
N LEU A 30 -0.35 -5.70 -1.69
CA LEU A 30 -1.30 -4.85 -2.41
C LEU A 30 -0.80 -3.41 -2.44
N GLY A 31 -0.82 -2.79 -3.62
CA GLY A 31 -0.11 -1.55 -3.91
C GLY A 31 -0.79 -0.28 -3.40
N SER A 32 -2.04 -0.34 -2.96
CA SER A 32 -2.76 0.76 -2.32
C SER A 32 -3.94 0.24 -1.52
N ASP A 33 -4.54 1.12 -0.74
CA ASP A 33 -5.76 0.85 0.04
C ASP A 33 -6.97 0.58 -0.85
N GLU A 34 -7.17 1.34 -1.93
CA GLU A 34 -8.28 1.10 -2.85
C GLU A 34 -8.18 -0.28 -3.49
N VAL A 35 -6.98 -0.63 -3.95
CA VAL A 35 -6.71 -1.97 -4.50
C VAL A 35 -6.93 -3.05 -3.45
N ALA A 36 -6.54 -2.79 -2.20
CA ALA A 36 -6.76 -3.73 -1.10
C ALA A 36 -8.25 -3.91 -0.79
N GLU A 37 -9.05 -2.84 -0.77
CA GLU A 37 -10.50 -2.95 -0.58
C GLU A 37 -11.13 -3.91 -1.61
N GLY A 38 -10.80 -3.72 -2.90
CA GLY A 38 -11.33 -4.57 -3.96
C GLY A 38 -10.86 -6.01 -3.86
N ALA A 39 -9.57 -6.23 -3.61
CA ALA A 39 -9.02 -7.57 -3.47
C ALA A 39 -9.62 -8.35 -2.29
N LEU A 40 -9.80 -7.68 -1.14
CA LEU A 40 -10.40 -8.29 0.04
C LEU A 40 -11.90 -8.59 -0.14
N GLU A 41 -12.60 -7.78 -0.95
CA GLU A 41 -13.99 -8.08 -1.36
C GLU A 41 -14.03 -9.34 -2.23
N ALA A 42 -13.16 -9.44 -3.23
CA ALA A 42 -13.03 -10.64 -4.07
C ALA A 42 -12.74 -11.89 -3.22
N PHE A 43 -11.80 -11.80 -2.27
CA PHE A 43 -11.48 -12.91 -1.38
C PHE A 43 -12.68 -13.33 -0.52
N ARG A 44 -13.47 -12.38 -0.04
CA ARG A 44 -14.70 -12.69 0.72
C ARG A 44 -15.71 -13.43 -0.13
N GLU A 45 -15.92 -13.02 -1.38
CA GLU A 45 -16.81 -13.71 -2.31
C GLU A 45 -16.34 -15.11 -2.67
N LEU A 46 -15.02 -15.30 -2.79
CA LEU A 46 -14.40 -16.60 -3.04
C LEU A 46 -14.36 -17.51 -1.80
N GLY A 47 -14.77 -17.00 -0.63
CA GLY A 47 -14.67 -17.74 0.64
C GLY A 47 -13.23 -17.89 1.15
N VAL A 48 -12.28 -17.07 0.65
CA VAL A 48 -10.88 -17.05 1.05
C VAL A 48 -10.74 -16.26 2.35
N ARG A 49 -10.08 -16.86 3.32
CA ARG A 49 -9.88 -16.27 4.66
C ARG A 49 -8.52 -15.59 4.74
N VAL A 50 -8.53 -14.33 5.11
CA VAL A 50 -7.31 -13.56 5.42
C VAL A 50 -7.18 -13.49 6.94
N PRO A 51 -6.03 -13.81 7.55
CA PRO A 51 -4.77 -14.24 6.93
C PRO A 51 -4.64 -15.76 6.72
N LYS A 52 -5.63 -16.55 7.10
CA LYS A 52 -5.51 -18.01 7.23
C LYS A 52 -5.16 -18.74 5.93
N ASP A 53 -5.78 -18.31 4.84
CA ASP A 53 -5.62 -18.93 3.51
C ASP A 53 -4.67 -18.09 2.63
N VAL A 54 -4.59 -16.78 2.87
CA VAL A 54 -3.66 -15.84 2.23
C VAL A 54 -3.28 -14.73 3.21
N ALA A 55 -1.99 -14.48 3.39
CA ALA A 55 -1.50 -13.32 4.12
C ALA A 55 -1.53 -12.08 3.20
N VAL A 56 -1.98 -10.95 3.72
CA VAL A 56 -2.08 -9.70 2.95
C VAL A 56 -1.32 -8.59 3.66
N VAL A 57 -0.39 -7.96 2.93
CA VAL A 57 0.29 -6.74 3.33
C VAL A 57 -0.12 -5.62 2.38
N ILE A 58 -0.41 -4.45 2.92
CA ILE A 58 -0.91 -3.31 2.16
C ILE A 58 0.16 -2.22 2.14
N TYR A 59 0.46 -1.69 0.97
CA TYR A 59 1.24 -0.47 0.84
C TYR A 59 0.30 0.72 1.00
N GLN A 60 0.45 1.44 2.11
CA GLN A 60 -0.55 2.42 2.54
C GLN A 60 0.05 3.80 2.74
N ASP A 61 -0.72 4.84 2.38
CA ASP A 61 -0.50 6.20 2.82
C ASP A 61 -1.36 6.48 4.07
N LEU A 62 -0.75 6.99 5.12
CA LEU A 62 -1.19 6.93 6.52
C LEU A 62 -2.56 7.50 6.89
N GLN A 63 -3.22 8.27 6.04
CA GLN A 63 -4.35 9.09 6.51
C GLN A 63 -5.74 8.60 6.15
N THR A 64 -5.89 7.60 5.29
CA THR A 64 -7.20 7.27 4.71
C THR A 64 -7.91 6.06 5.33
N LEU A 65 -7.24 5.23 6.11
CA LEU A 65 -7.76 3.92 6.47
C LEU A 65 -8.15 3.66 7.93
N GLU A 66 -8.05 4.63 8.81
CA GLU A 66 -8.47 4.43 10.23
C GLU A 66 -9.94 3.98 10.38
N SER A 67 -10.75 4.16 9.34
CA SER A 67 -12.18 3.90 9.43
C SER A 67 -12.64 2.53 8.97
N LYS A 68 -11.88 1.83 8.09
CA LYS A 68 -12.39 0.60 7.45
C LYS A 68 -11.60 -0.67 7.77
N TRP A 69 -10.30 -0.54 8.04
CA TRP A 69 -9.40 -1.68 8.29
C TRP A 69 -8.47 -1.37 9.47
N PRO A 70 -8.99 -1.34 10.71
CA PRO A 70 -8.18 -0.93 11.87
C PRO A 70 -7.01 -1.84 12.17
N THR A 71 -6.90 -2.99 11.51
CA THR A 71 -5.97 -4.07 11.85
C THR A 71 -5.21 -4.63 10.66
N GLY A 72 -5.14 -3.90 9.53
CA GLY A 72 -4.36 -4.33 8.37
C GLY A 72 -2.85 -4.29 8.63
N THR A 73 -2.12 -5.35 8.28
CA THR A 73 -0.66 -5.31 8.19
C THR A 73 -0.27 -4.43 7.02
N CYS A 74 0.49 -3.36 7.26
CA CYS A 74 0.78 -2.39 6.23
C CYS A 74 2.19 -1.78 6.34
N LEU A 75 2.68 -1.28 5.20
CA LEU A 75 3.84 -0.40 5.14
C LEU A 75 3.35 1.03 5.23
N GLU A 76 3.59 1.65 6.40
CA GLU A 76 3.26 3.06 6.63
C GLU A 76 4.37 3.95 6.06
N MET A 77 3.98 4.85 5.19
CA MET A 77 4.78 6.00 4.81
C MET A 77 4.48 7.14 5.78
N PHE A 78 5.44 8.01 6.04
CA PHE A 78 5.24 9.22 6.84
C PHE A 78 5.13 10.43 5.90
N PRO A 79 3.93 10.74 5.36
CA PRO A 79 3.77 11.77 4.36
C PRO A 79 4.23 13.15 4.86
N ASP A 80 3.93 13.50 6.11
CA ASP A 80 4.35 14.79 6.69
C ASP A 80 5.86 14.93 6.67
N TYR A 81 6.58 13.90 7.11
CA TYR A 81 8.04 13.89 7.10
C TYR A 81 8.62 13.93 5.68
N VAL A 82 7.97 13.29 4.72
CA VAL A 82 8.35 13.35 3.30
C VAL A 82 8.17 14.76 2.75
N TRP A 83 7.02 15.40 3.03
CA TRP A 83 6.73 16.75 2.58
C TRP A 83 7.63 17.80 3.23
N GLU A 84 7.91 17.70 4.52
CA GLU A 84 8.85 18.58 5.21
C GLU A 84 10.23 18.53 4.58
N ASN A 85 10.78 17.34 4.34
CA ASN A 85 12.07 17.18 3.67
C ASN A 85 12.05 17.73 2.23
N ALA A 86 10.99 17.47 1.47
CA ALA A 86 10.83 17.98 0.11
C ALA A 86 10.81 19.52 0.08
N LEU A 87 10.06 20.15 0.98
CA LEU A 87 10.00 21.60 1.12
C LEU A 87 11.34 22.20 1.56
N GLU A 88 12.02 21.58 2.53
CA GLU A 88 13.36 22.03 2.95
C GLU A 88 14.37 21.99 1.79
N LEU A 89 14.37 20.92 1.01
CA LEU A 89 15.21 20.80 -0.18
C LEU A 89 14.87 21.85 -1.23
N LEU A 90 13.58 22.10 -1.48
CA LEU A 90 13.12 23.10 -2.44
C LEU A 90 13.54 24.51 -2.01
N PHE A 91 13.26 24.90 -0.77
CA PHE A 91 13.67 26.22 -0.24
C PHE A 91 15.17 26.38 -0.19
N GLY A 92 15.90 25.31 0.13
CA GLY A 92 17.36 25.31 0.07
C GLY A 92 17.91 25.60 -1.32
N ARG A 93 17.24 25.13 -2.37
CA ARG A 93 17.59 25.43 -3.76
C ARG A 93 17.20 26.84 -4.18
N ILE A 94 16.00 27.29 -3.87
CA ILE A 94 15.52 28.65 -4.19
C ILE A 94 16.44 29.69 -3.56
N SER A 95 16.83 29.50 -2.32
CA SER A 95 17.73 30.40 -1.59
C SER A 95 19.22 30.27 -1.99
N GLN A 96 19.53 29.47 -3.01
CA GLN A 96 20.91 29.18 -3.49
C GLN A 96 21.87 28.63 -2.42
N ARG A 97 21.36 28.17 -1.28
CA ARG A 97 22.18 27.55 -0.23
C ARG A 97 22.62 26.14 -0.62
N ARG A 98 21.92 25.49 -1.57
CA ARG A 98 22.23 24.17 -2.10
C ARG A 98 22.15 24.17 -3.62
N SER A 99 23.26 23.87 -4.29
CA SER A 99 23.34 23.78 -5.76
C SER A 99 23.38 22.32 -6.24
N GLN A 100 23.82 21.39 -5.41
CA GLN A 100 23.97 19.99 -5.77
C GLN A 100 22.64 19.22 -5.60
N PRO A 101 22.34 18.24 -6.47
CA PRO A 101 21.25 17.29 -6.27
C PRO A 101 21.45 16.51 -4.96
N VAL A 102 20.39 16.34 -4.19
CA VAL A 102 20.39 15.58 -2.95
C VAL A 102 19.29 14.55 -3.00
N THR A 103 19.59 13.32 -2.58
CA THR A 103 18.60 12.27 -2.36
C THR A 103 18.45 12.06 -0.87
N VAL A 104 17.22 12.15 -0.39
CA VAL A 104 16.88 11.83 1.00
C VAL A 104 16.08 10.53 1.01
N LEU A 105 16.57 9.54 1.75
CA LEU A 105 15.86 8.29 1.97
C LEU A 105 15.02 8.43 3.24
N VAL A 106 13.72 8.27 3.09
CA VAL A 106 12.77 8.29 4.20
C VAL A 106 12.41 6.84 4.53
N PRO A 107 12.63 6.37 5.77
CA PRO A 107 12.28 5.01 6.14
C PRO A 107 10.76 4.82 6.15
N ALA A 108 10.30 3.68 5.67
CA ALA A 108 8.94 3.22 5.89
C ALA A 108 8.87 2.43 7.21
N HIS A 109 7.71 2.41 7.83
CA HIS A 109 7.44 1.65 9.05
C HIS A 109 6.49 0.49 8.74
N LEU A 110 6.85 -0.72 9.17
CA LEU A 110 5.97 -1.88 9.07
C LEU A 110 5.08 -1.94 10.32
N LYS A 111 3.79 -1.73 10.12
CA LYS A 111 2.77 -1.94 11.15
C LYS A 111 2.18 -3.34 10.99
N ILE A 112 2.30 -4.13 12.03
CA ILE A 112 1.73 -5.47 12.07
C ILE A 112 0.27 -5.39 12.52
N GLY A 113 -0.60 -6.03 11.75
CA GLY A 113 -2.03 -6.16 12.03
C GLY A 113 -2.49 -7.61 11.86
N ASP A 114 -3.79 -7.80 11.64
CA ASP A 114 -4.41 -9.13 11.62
C ASP A 114 -4.48 -9.74 10.21
N THR A 115 -3.94 -9.08 9.18
CA THR A 115 -4.00 -9.57 7.78
C THR A 115 -2.76 -10.34 7.31
N ALA A 116 -1.71 -10.38 8.13
CA ALA A 116 -0.50 -11.16 7.85
C ALA A 116 0.22 -11.55 9.14
#